data_9380894294864889b73e4e633cea4dc5
#
_entry.id   9380894294864889b73e4e633cea4dc5
#
_cell.length_a   1.000
_cell.length_b   1.000
_cell.length_c   1.000
_cell.angle_alpha   90.00
_cell.angle_beta   90.00
_cell.angle_gamma   90.00
#
_symmetry.space_group_name_H-M   'P 1'
#
loop_
_entity.id
_entity.type
_entity.pdbx_description
1 polymer ?
#
loop_
_entity_poly.entity_id
_entity_poly.type
_entity_poly.pdbx_seq_one_letter_code
_entity_poly.pdbx_strand_id
1 'polypeptide(L)'
;RMTAWGENSVAALEALANALHATAQDVKPQQHPELIKPTGALNHASIAQAIACAIPDNAIMVDESVTTGRGFFPPTAGAAPHDWLQNMGGSIGFSTPVATGAAVACPDRKVICMVGDGSAMYTIQSLWTQAREGLNVVTIVFANRIYQILRGEFDGVGAGEPGKRAQDMLKIDRPTLDFVALAKGMGVPAVAVASADEFNKALANAVAEPGPRLIEVQM
;
A
#
# COMPACT_ATOMS: atom_id res chain seq x y z
N ARG A 1 -15.47 20.28 -18.96
CA ARG A 1 -16.24 19.58 -17.92
C ARG A 1 -17.32 18.76 -18.61
N MET A 2 -17.34 17.45 -18.41
CA MET A 2 -18.27 16.55 -19.07
C MET A 2 -19.61 16.46 -18.33
N THR A 3 -19.58 16.51 -17.00
CA THR A 3 -20.77 16.46 -16.15
C THR A 3 -20.72 17.50 -15.05
N ALA A 4 -21.85 18.01 -14.61
CA ALA A 4 -22.02 18.83 -13.42
C ALA A 4 -22.32 17.93 -12.20
N TRP A 5 -22.28 18.52 -11.03
CA TRP A 5 -22.70 17.84 -9.80
C TRP A 5 -24.17 17.43 -9.91
N GLY A 6 -24.45 16.16 -9.63
CA GLY A 6 -25.83 15.62 -9.68
C GLY A 6 -26.26 15.12 -11.07
N GLU A 7 -25.46 15.31 -12.12
CA GLU A 7 -25.74 14.72 -13.43
C GLU A 7 -25.30 13.25 -13.51
N ASN A 8 -25.98 12.47 -14.34
CA ASN A 8 -25.65 11.07 -14.55
C ASN A 8 -24.41 10.93 -15.44
N SER A 9 -23.29 10.59 -14.83
CA SER A 9 -21.99 10.43 -15.52
C SER A 9 -22.00 9.28 -16.53
N VAL A 10 -22.78 8.21 -16.31
CA VAL A 10 -22.91 7.09 -17.24
C VAL A 10 -23.60 7.55 -18.53
N ALA A 11 -24.73 8.26 -18.39
CA ALA A 11 -25.46 8.81 -19.55
C ALA A 11 -24.58 9.81 -20.35
N ALA A 12 -23.74 10.59 -19.67
CA ALA A 12 -22.81 11.50 -20.35
C ALA A 12 -21.72 10.75 -21.14
N LEU A 13 -21.20 9.64 -20.57
CA LEU A 13 -20.23 8.80 -21.27
C LEU A 13 -20.87 8.05 -22.46
N GLU A 14 -22.10 7.56 -22.31
CA GLU A 14 -22.86 6.96 -23.40
C GLU A 14 -23.12 7.97 -24.54
N ALA A 15 -23.53 9.19 -24.18
CA ALA A 15 -23.70 10.26 -25.17
C ALA A 15 -22.41 10.61 -25.91
N LEU A 16 -21.27 10.63 -25.20
CA LEU A 16 -19.96 10.83 -25.80
C LEU A 16 -19.57 9.66 -26.74
N ALA A 17 -19.76 8.43 -26.30
CA ALA A 17 -19.49 7.24 -27.11
C ALA A 17 -20.30 7.28 -28.41
N ASN A 18 -21.59 7.60 -28.31
CA ASN A 18 -22.48 7.75 -29.47
C ASN A 18 -22.03 8.87 -30.41
N ALA A 19 -21.65 10.03 -29.86
CA ALA A 19 -21.17 11.16 -30.65
C ALA A 19 -19.86 10.87 -31.39
N LEU A 20 -19.01 10.00 -30.81
CA LEU A 20 -17.75 9.54 -31.43
C LEU A 20 -17.95 8.29 -32.32
N HIS A 21 -19.17 7.78 -32.44
CA HIS A 21 -19.47 6.51 -33.13
C HIS A 21 -18.61 5.33 -32.63
N ALA A 22 -18.25 5.35 -31.32
CA ALA A 22 -17.45 4.30 -30.71
C ALA A 22 -18.20 2.96 -30.70
N THR A 23 -17.50 1.88 -30.98
CA THR A 23 -18.05 0.52 -30.98
C THR A 23 -17.36 -0.36 -29.95
N ALA A 24 -17.98 -1.47 -29.56
CA ALA A 24 -17.37 -2.43 -28.65
C ALA A 24 -16.07 -3.05 -29.20
N GLN A 25 -15.85 -3.00 -30.51
CA GLN A 25 -14.64 -3.49 -31.17
C GLN A 25 -13.42 -2.57 -30.90
N ASP A 26 -13.66 -1.32 -30.54
CA ASP A 26 -12.61 -0.36 -30.19
C ASP A 26 -12.07 -0.58 -28.79
N VAL A 27 -12.75 -1.42 -28.00
CA VAL A 27 -12.37 -1.71 -26.63
C VAL A 27 -11.49 -2.96 -26.60
N LYS A 28 -10.24 -2.78 -26.17
CA LYS A 28 -9.36 -3.90 -25.85
C LYS A 28 -9.43 -4.14 -24.34
N PRO A 29 -10.09 -5.22 -23.90
CA PRO A 29 -10.14 -5.53 -22.47
C PRO A 29 -8.73 -5.78 -21.94
N GLN A 30 -8.46 -5.27 -20.75
CA GLN A 30 -7.21 -5.54 -20.06
C GLN A 30 -7.10 -7.04 -19.79
N GLN A 31 -5.96 -7.63 -20.14
CA GLN A 31 -5.68 -9.01 -19.77
C GLN A 31 -5.26 -9.06 -18.30
N HIS A 32 -5.84 -9.99 -17.55
CA HIS A 32 -5.42 -10.24 -16.18
C HIS A 32 -4.12 -11.04 -16.18
N PRO A 33 -3.04 -10.53 -15.53
CA PRO A 33 -1.83 -11.32 -15.36
C PRO A 33 -2.10 -12.55 -14.49
N GLU A 34 -1.39 -13.64 -14.77
CA GLU A 34 -1.40 -14.81 -13.90
C GLU A 34 -0.78 -14.48 -12.54
N LEU A 35 -1.49 -14.80 -11.47
CA LEU A 35 -1.02 -14.57 -10.11
C LEU A 35 -0.19 -15.77 -9.63
N ILE A 36 1.12 -15.60 -9.57
CA ILE A 36 2.06 -16.62 -9.11
C ILE A 36 2.66 -16.18 -7.78
N LYS A 37 2.52 -17.01 -6.75
CA LYS A 37 3.14 -16.72 -5.44
C LYS A 37 4.66 -16.73 -5.59
N PRO A 38 5.34 -15.64 -5.24
CA PRO A 38 6.79 -15.56 -5.31
C PRO A 38 7.44 -16.41 -4.22
N THR A 39 8.71 -16.81 -4.44
CA THR A 39 9.54 -17.53 -3.48
C THR A 39 10.92 -16.88 -3.38
N GLY A 40 11.66 -17.17 -2.30
CA GLY A 40 13.05 -16.74 -2.12
C GLY A 40 13.19 -15.31 -1.60
N ALA A 41 14.05 -14.52 -2.24
CA ALA A 41 14.40 -13.18 -1.74
C ALA A 41 13.28 -12.14 -1.91
N LEU A 42 13.16 -11.25 -0.93
CA LEU A 42 12.32 -10.05 -1.06
C LEU A 42 12.95 -9.04 -2.01
N ASN A 43 12.15 -8.57 -2.94
CA ASN A 43 12.41 -7.43 -3.82
C ASN A 43 11.08 -6.80 -4.24
N HIS A 44 11.12 -5.65 -4.90
CA HIS A 44 9.90 -4.93 -5.28
C HIS A 44 8.92 -5.80 -6.10
N ALA A 45 9.42 -6.63 -7.01
CA ALA A 45 8.58 -7.49 -7.84
C ALA A 45 7.94 -8.64 -7.03
N SER A 46 8.73 -9.32 -6.17
CA SER A 46 8.19 -10.39 -5.31
C SER A 46 7.19 -9.86 -4.29
N ILE A 47 7.43 -8.67 -3.72
CA ILE A 47 6.48 -8.02 -2.82
C ILE A 47 5.17 -7.70 -3.55
N ALA A 48 5.24 -7.09 -4.74
CA ALA A 48 4.07 -6.76 -5.55
C ALA A 48 3.22 -8.00 -5.89
N GLN A 49 3.88 -9.09 -6.27
CA GLN A 49 3.22 -10.37 -6.58
C GLN A 49 2.59 -11.02 -5.34
N ALA A 50 3.29 -11.02 -4.20
CA ALA A 50 2.76 -11.54 -2.95
C ALA A 50 1.48 -10.79 -2.53
N ILE A 51 1.50 -9.46 -2.63
CA ILE A 51 0.33 -8.62 -2.34
C ILE A 51 -0.81 -8.95 -3.30
N ALA A 52 -0.55 -8.99 -4.62
CA ALA A 52 -1.57 -9.31 -5.63
C ALA A 52 -2.25 -10.67 -5.37
N CYS A 53 -1.46 -11.69 -4.97
CA CYS A 53 -1.97 -13.02 -4.63
C CYS A 53 -2.83 -13.05 -3.35
N ALA A 54 -2.68 -12.07 -2.47
CA ALA A 54 -3.30 -12.05 -1.15
C ALA A 54 -4.51 -11.13 -1.03
N ILE A 55 -4.73 -10.22 -2.00
CA ILE A 55 -5.88 -9.30 -1.97
C ILE A 55 -7.18 -10.11 -2.02
N PRO A 56 -8.01 -10.08 -0.97
CA PRO A 56 -9.31 -10.76 -0.99
C PRO A 56 -10.33 -9.94 -1.80
N ASP A 57 -11.40 -10.61 -2.19
CA ASP A 57 -12.52 -9.95 -2.86
C ASP A 57 -13.05 -8.77 -2.02
N ASN A 58 -13.38 -7.68 -2.71
CA ASN A 58 -13.93 -6.47 -2.09
C ASN A 58 -13.04 -5.81 -1.02
N ALA A 59 -11.72 -6.03 -1.08
CA ALA A 59 -10.77 -5.37 -0.17
C ALA A 59 -10.67 -3.86 -0.43
N ILE A 60 -10.14 -3.13 0.55
CA ILE A 60 -9.74 -1.72 0.41
C ILE A 60 -8.22 -1.65 0.59
N MET A 61 -7.52 -1.26 -0.45
CA MET A 61 -6.09 -1.00 -0.43
C MET A 61 -5.85 0.47 -0.09
N VAL A 62 -4.98 0.75 0.88
CA VAL A 62 -4.56 2.12 1.22
C VAL A 62 -3.06 2.20 1.01
N ASP A 63 -2.62 3.00 0.03
CA ASP A 63 -1.25 2.96 -0.45
C ASP A 63 -0.48 4.25 -0.16
N GLU A 64 0.52 4.13 0.68
CA GLU A 64 1.59 5.10 0.93
C GLU A 64 2.96 4.41 0.92
N SER A 65 3.11 3.37 0.11
CA SER A 65 4.36 2.62 -0.02
C SER A 65 5.46 3.40 -0.76
N VAL A 66 5.11 4.53 -1.35
CA VAL A 66 5.98 5.52 -1.99
C VAL A 66 6.95 4.88 -2.99
N THR A 67 8.25 4.86 -2.71
CA THR A 67 9.25 4.32 -3.65
C THR A 67 9.19 2.81 -3.79
N THR A 68 8.83 2.08 -2.73
CA THR A 68 8.67 0.62 -2.76
C THR A 68 7.48 0.21 -3.62
N GLY A 69 6.38 0.98 -3.56
CA GLY A 69 5.13 0.64 -4.23
C GLY A 69 4.98 1.09 -5.68
N ARG A 70 5.95 1.78 -6.26
CA ARG A 70 5.85 2.31 -7.64
C ARG A 70 5.50 1.25 -8.69
N GLY A 71 5.80 -0.01 -8.43
CA GLY A 71 5.52 -1.14 -9.32
C GLY A 71 4.36 -2.04 -8.90
N PHE A 72 3.57 -1.69 -7.87
CA PHE A 72 2.55 -2.58 -7.32
C PHE A 72 1.28 -2.65 -8.17
N PHE A 73 0.90 -1.56 -8.84
CA PHE A 73 -0.36 -1.47 -9.56
C PHE A 73 -0.50 -2.49 -10.71
N PRO A 74 0.47 -2.66 -11.64
CA PRO A 74 0.32 -3.62 -12.73
C PRO A 74 0.11 -5.08 -12.28
N PRO A 75 0.86 -5.64 -11.32
CA PRO A 75 0.62 -6.98 -10.81
C PRO A 75 -0.75 -7.15 -10.14
N THR A 76 -1.24 -6.12 -9.43
CA THR A 76 -2.54 -6.17 -8.75
C THR A 76 -3.74 -6.12 -9.69
N ALA A 77 -3.54 -5.75 -10.97
CA ALA A 77 -4.60 -5.80 -11.98
C ALA A 77 -5.21 -7.20 -12.18
N GLY A 78 -4.48 -8.27 -11.82
CA GLY A 78 -4.98 -9.65 -11.83
C GLY A 78 -5.61 -10.11 -10.52
N ALA A 79 -5.57 -9.29 -9.47
CA ALA A 79 -6.13 -9.63 -8.16
C ALA A 79 -7.67 -9.58 -8.15
N ALA A 80 -8.27 -10.10 -7.07
CA ALA A 80 -9.71 -9.99 -6.86
C ALA A 80 -10.17 -8.52 -6.87
N PRO A 81 -11.41 -8.21 -7.23
CA PRO A 81 -11.94 -6.83 -7.25
C PRO A 81 -11.73 -6.12 -5.91
N HIS A 82 -11.17 -4.92 -5.96
CA HIS A 82 -10.82 -4.13 -4.78
C HIS A 82 -10.80 -2.62 -5.09
N ASP A 83 -10.94 -1.80 -4.06
CA ASP A 83 -10.71 -0.36 -4.16
C ASP A 83 -9.27 -0.02 -3.82
N TRP A 84 -8.75 1.07 -4.42
CA TRP A 84 -7.39 1.55 -4.19
C TRP A 84 -7.39 3.03 -3.82
N LEU A 85 -7.05 3.32 -2.56
CA LEU A 85 -6.90 4.67 -2.03
C LEU A 85 -5.42 5.04 -2.01
N GLN A 86 -5.06 5.99 -2.84
CA GLN A 86 -3.68 6.45 -2.97
C GLN A 86 -3.48 7.82 -2.33
N ASN A 87 -2.28 8.08 -1.82
CA ASN A 87 -1.90 9.36 -1.29
C ASN A 87 -2.00 10.45 -2.36
N MET A 88 -2.83 11.46 -2.09
CA MET A 88 -3.03 12.61 -2.95
C MET A 88 -2.25 13.81 -2.41
N GLY A 89 -1.53 14.51 -3.32
CA GLY A 89 -0.83 15.75 -2.98
C GLY A 89 0.40 15.58 -2.06
N GLY A 90 0.97 14.37 -1.93
CA GLY A 90 2.15 14.14 -1.12
C GLY A 90 1.93 14.26 0.40
N SER A 91 0.73 13.97 0.87
CA SER A 91 0.32 14.07 2.27
C SER A 91 0.90 12.92 3.09
N ILE A 92 2.16 13.03 3.53
CA ILE A 92 2.86 11.99 4.28
C ILE A 92 2.19 11.72 5.64
N GLY A 93 2.07 10.44 6.00
CA GLY A 93 1.31 9.99 7.18
C GLY A 93 -0.17 9.74 6.90
N PHE A 94 -0.56 9.74 5.63
CA PHE A 94 -1.92 9.54 5.16
C PHE A 94 -2.45 8.13 5.46
N SER A 95 -1.67 7.07 5.26
CA SER A 95 -2.18 5.71 5.10
C SER A 95 -2.80 5.11 6.35
N THR A 96 -2.12 5.18 7.50
CA THR A 96 -2.62 4.51 8.71
C THR A 96 -3.91 5.13 9.26
N PRO A 97 -4.10 6.48 9.29
CA PRO A 97 -5.39 7.05 9.67
C PRO A 97 -6.48 6.82 8.62
N VAL A 98 -6.17 6.84 7.32
CA VAL A 98 -7.15 6.54 6.28
C VAL A 98 -7.58 5.08 6.31
N ALA A 99 -6.66 4.14 6.53
CA ALA A 99 -6.99 2.73 6.73
C ALA A 99 -7.91 2.53 7.95
N THR A 100 -7.65 3.26 9.04
CA THR A 100 -8.53 3.27 10.22
C THR A 100 -9.93 3.78 9.87
N GLY A 101 -10.03 4.91 9.18
CA GLY A 101 -11.30 5.48 8.73
C GLY A 101 -12.06 4.58 7.75
N ALA A 102 -11.34 3.96 6.81
CA ALA A 102 -11.93 3.01 5.86
C ALA A 102 -12.52 1.77 6.57
N ALA A 103 -11.81 1.22 7.57
CA ALA A 103 -12.29 0.08 8.34
C ALA A 103 -13.49 0.43 9.22
N VAL A 104 -13.57 1.66 9.73
CA VAL A 104 -14.76 2.15 10.45
C VAL A 104 -15.96 2.32 9.51
N ALA A 105 -15.73 2.85 8.32
CA ALA A 105 -16.77 3.09 7.32
C ALA A 105 -17.28 1.79 6.66
N CYS A 106 -16.41 0.78 6.52
CA CYS A 106 -16.69 -0.47 5.84
C CYS A 106 -16.25 -1.66 6.70
N PRO A 107 -16.95 -1.97 7.82
CA PRO A 107 -16.51 -2.97 8.81
C PRO A 107 -16.47 -4.40 8.26
N ASP A 108 -17.24 -4.69 7.20
CA ASP A 108 -17.31 -6.00 6.57
C ASP A 108 -16.20 -6.23 5.53
N ARG A 109 -15.35 -5.24 5.29
CA ARG A 109 -14.29 -5.29 4.30
C ARG A 109 -12.91 -5.41 4.95
N LYS A 110 -12.02 -6.19 4.35
CA LYS A 110 -10.61 -6.21 4.75
C LYS A 110 -9.92 -4.95 4.23
N VAL A 111 -9.25 -4.21 5.10
CA VAL A 111 -8.40 -3.07 4.72
C VAL A 111 -6.94 -3.50 4.76
N ILE A 112 -6.20 -3.24 3.68
CA ILE A 112 -4.75 -3.49 3.59
C ILE A 112 -4.06 -2.15 3.42
N CYS A 113 -3.32 -1.75 4.45
CA CYS A 113 -2.54 -0.51 4.51
C CYS A 113 -1.09 -0.80 4.16
N MET A 114 -0.57 -0.17 3.13
CA MET A 114 0.81 -0.28 2.68
C MET A 114 1.53 1.04 2.94
N VAL A 115 2.63 1.00 3.70
CA VAL A 115 3.31 2.23 4.13
C VAL A 115 4.82 2.02 4.20
N GLY A 116 5.59 3.03 3.79
CA GLY A 116 7.04 3.07 4.04
C GLY A 116 7.34 3.36 5.52
N ASP A 117 8.48 2.88 6.01
CA ASP A 117 8.90 3.04 7.40
C ASP A 117 8.98 4.51 7.86
N GLY A 118 9.53 5.38 7.03
CA GLY A 118 9.57 6.82 7.31
C GLY A 118 8.18 7.46 7.39
N SER A 119 7.27 7.09 6.47
CA SER A 119 5.90 7.59 6.46
C SER A 119 5.08 7.07 7.63
N ALA A 120 5.28 5.81 8.02
CA ALA A 120 4.58 5.19 9.15
C ALA A 120 4.80 5.97 10.45
N MET A 121 5.98 6.54 10.66
CA MET A 121 6.32 7.27 11.89
C MET A 121 5.57 8.59 12.07
N TYR A 122 4.91 9.11 11.04
CA TYR A 122 4.08 10.32 11.18
C TYR A 122 2.79 10.06 11.95
N THR A 123 2.20 8.85 11.80
CA THR A 123 0.86 8.54 12.31
C THR A 123 0.72 7.11 12.84
N ILE A 124 1.83 6.51 13.26
CA ILE A 124 1.90 5.12 13.75
C ILE A 124 0.93 4.86 14.91
N GLN A 125 0.58 5.89 15.70
CA GLN A 125 -0.38 5.81 16.81
C GLN A 125 -1.80 5.40 16.36
N SER A 126 -2.12 5.47 15.06
CA SER A 126 -3.38 4.93 14.52
C SER A 126 -3.55 3.44 14.81
N LEU A 127 -2.46 2.69 15.00
CA LEU A 127 -2.48 1.28 15.38
C LEU A 127 -3.19 1.07 16.72
N TRP A 128 -3.01 1.97 17.68
CA TRP A 128 -3.71 1.91 18.97
C TRP A 128 -5.23 2.02 18.77
N THR A 129 -5.69 2.95 17.93
CA THR A 129 -7.11 3.09 17.59
C THR A 129 -7.64 1.84 16.90
N GLN A 130 -6.89 1.27 15.98
CA GLN A 130 -7.25 0.02 15.29
C GLN A 130 -7.40 -1.14 16.29
N ALA A 131 -6.48 -1.25 17.26
CA ALA A 131 -6.55 -2.27 18.31
C ALA A 131 -7.75 -2.05 19.24
N ARG A 132 -7.97 -0.80 19.69
CA ARG A 132 -9.08 -0.46 20.59
C ARG A 132 -10.43 -0.78 20.00
N GLU A 133 -10.62 -0.51 18.71
CA GLU A 133 -11.89 -0.71 18.00
C GLU A 133 -11.98 -2.10 17.32
N GLY A 134 -10.95 -2.94 17.42
CA GLY A 134 -10.91 -4.27 16.81
C GLY A 134 -11.01 -4.23 15.28
N LEU A 135 -10.47 -3.20 14.64
CA LEU A 135 -10.65 -2.93 13.21
C LEU A 135 -9.93 -3.94 12.33
N ASN A 136 -10.58 -4.32 11.24
CA ASN A 136 -10.08 -5.34 10.31
C ASN A 136 -9.03 -4.78 9.33
N VAL A 137 -7.86 -4.39 9.84
CA VAL A 137 -6.77 -3.74 9.11
C VAL A 137 -5.50 -4.57 9.14
N VAL A 138 -4.90 -4.82 7.98
CA VAL A 138 -3.54 -5.36 7.84
C VAL A 138 -2.61 -4.23 7.44
N THR A 139 -1.70 -3.83 8.32
CA THR A 139 -0.69 -2.80 8.04
C THR A 139 0.62 -3.46 7.63
N ILE A 140 1.13 -3.15 6.44
CA ILE A 140 2.40 -3.63 5.90
C ILE A 140 3.37 -2.45 5.91
N VAL A 141 4.42 -2.54 6.73
CA VAL A 141 5.49 -1.53 6.80
C VAL A 141 6.69 -2.02 5.99
N PHE A 142 7.07 -1.28 4.96
CA PHE A 142 8.27 -1.56 4.17
C PHE A 142 9.47 -0.87 4.81
N ALA A 143 10.27 -1.65 5.56
CA ALA A 143 11.40 -1.16 6.34
C ALA A 143 12.70 -1.22 5.53
N ASN A 144 12.92 -0.22 4.69
CA ASN A 144 14.18 -0.04 3.96
C ASN A 144 15.18 0.83 4.74
N ARG A 145 14.78 1.42 5.87
CA ARG A 145 15.60 2.19 6.82
C ARG A 145 16.25 3.45 6.24
N ILE A 146 15.63 3.99 5.19
CA ILE A 146 16.10 5.20 4.53
C ILE A 146 14.95 6.01 3.94
N TYR A 147 15.07 7.32 3.94
CA TYR A 147 14.20 8.22 3.18
C TYR A 147 14.53 8.15 1.68
N GLN A 148 14.21 7.03 1.05
CA GLN A 148 14.60 6.73 -0.34
C GLN A 148 14.07 7.74 -1.34
N ILE A 149 12.87 8.31 -1.10
CA ILE A 149 12.31 9.37 -1.96
C ILE A 149 13.22 10.61 -1.97
N LEU A 150 13.73 11.02 -0.80
CA LEU A 150 14.60 12.19 -0.68
C LEU A 150 15.97 11.94 -1.33
N ARG A 151 16.47 10.70 -1.25
CA ARG A 151 17.69 10.31 -1.97
C ARG A 151 17.48 10.43 -3.49
N GLY A 152 16.35 9.95 -3.99
CA GLY A 152 16.02 10.06 -5.42
C GLY A 152 15.89 11.52 -5.88
N GLU A 153 15.31 12.41 -5.04
CA GLU A 153 15.23 13.84 -5.33
C GLU A 153 16.61 14.51 -5.31
N PHE A 154 17.48 14.11 -4.38
CA PHE A 154 18.87 14.59 -4.33
C PHE A 154 19.62 14.28 -5.64
N ASP A 155 19.46 13.04 -6.13
CA ASP A 155 20.02 12.61 -7.41
C ASP A 155 19.37 13.38 -8.58
N GLY A 156 18.05 13.56 -8.53
CA GLY A 156 17.24 14.21 -9.57
C GLY A 156 17.58 15.69 -9.81
N VAL A 157 17.97 16.41 -8.75
CA VAL A 157 18.40 17.82 -8.89
C VAL A 157 19.88 17.97 -9.29
N GLY A 158 20.59 16.88 -9.51
CA GLY A 158 21.99 16.89 -9.94
C GLY A 158 22.96 17.39 -8.87
N ALA A 159 22.63 17.19 -7.58
CA ALA A 159 23.46 17.63 -6.47
C ALA A 159 24.77 16.84 -6.30
N GLY A 160 24.99 15.82 -7.15
CA GLY A 160 26.14 14.92 -7.10
C GLY A 160 26.03 13.88 -6.01
N GLU A 161 27.13 13.24 -5.64
CA GLU A 161 27.13 12.22 -4.58
C GLU A 161 26.90 12.86 -3.21
N PRO A 162 25.93 12.36 -2.41
CA PRO A 162 25.65 12.89 -1.09
C PRO A 162 26.84 12.69 -0.15
N GLY A 163 27.33 13.76 0.45
CA GLY A 163 28.37 13.69 1.48
C GLY A 163 27.87 12.96 2.73
N LYS A 164 28.81 12.61 3.64
CA LYS A 164 28.50 11.82 4.86
C LYS A 164 27.33 12.38 5.67
N ARG A 165 27.24 13.71 5.87
CA ARG A 165 26.14 14.33 6.62
C ARG A 165 24.80 14.16 5.94
N ALA A 166 24.74 14.34 4.62
CA ALA A 166 23.51 14.12 3.85
C ALA A 166 23.06 12.66 3.91
N GLN A 167 24.02 11.73 3.75
CA GLN A 167 23.73 10.29 3.91
C GLN A 167 23.20 9.97 5.32
N ASP A 168 23.80 10.53 6.35
CA ASP A 168 23.38 10.34 7.73
C ASP A 168 21.97 10.90 8.00
N MET A 169 21.60 12.01 7.40
CA MET A 169 20.26 12.61 7.53
C MET A 169 19.18 11.80 6.79
N LEU A 170 19.55 11.05 5.74
CA LEU A 170 18.61 10.25 4.97
C LEU A 170 18.36 8.87 5.58
N LYS A 171 19.17 8.42 6.53
CA LYS A 171 19.05 7.12 7.19
C LYS A 171 18.17 7.17 8.43
N ILE A 172 17.38 6.14 8.63
CA ILE A 172 16.53 5.90 9.82
C ILE A 172 16.93 4.57 10.49
N ASP A 173 18.24 4.39 10.67
CA ASP A 173 18.86 3.16 11.18
C ASP A 173 19.58 3.35 12.55
N ARG A 174 19.54 4.54 13.14
CA ARG A 174 20.25 4.85 14.41
C ARG A 174 19.38 5.63 15.41
N PRO A 175 18.68 4.92 16.33
CA PRO A 175 18.52 3.47 16.38
C PRO A 175 17.60 2.97 15.27
N THR A 176 17.74 1.71 14.90
CA THR A 176 16.79 1.02 14.03
C THR A 176 15.42 0.97 14.69
N LEU A 177 14.37 1.36 13.96
CA LEU A 177 12.99 1.25 14.43
C LEU A 177 12.55 -0.22 14.41
N ASP A 178 11.97 -0.66 15.51
CA ASP A 178 11.34 -1.98 15.65
C ASP A 178 9.82 -1.81 15.56
N PHE A 179 9.28 -1.97 14.35
CA PHE A 179 7.84 -1.81 14.12
C PHE A 179 7.02 -2.92 14.75
N VAL A 180 7.61 -4.10 14.95
CA VAL A 180 6.95 -5.20 15.67
C VAL A 180 6.76 -4.84 17.15
N ALA A 181 7.78 -4.28 17.79
CA ALA A 181 7.69 -3.84 19.18
C ALA A 181 6.71 -2.67 19.32
N LEU A 182 6.74 -1.68 18.42
CA LEU A 182 5.81 -0.56 18.39
C LEU A 182 4.35 -1.02 18.27
N ALA A 183 4.07 -1.92 17.33
CA ALA A 183 2.72 -2.45 17.12
C ALA A 183 2.22 -3.23 18.35
N LYS A 184 3.06 -4.11 18.90
CA LYS A 184 2.73 -4.88 20.13
C LYS A 184 2.48 -3.97 21.32
N GLY A 185 3.26 -2.91 21.48
CA GLY A 185 3.06 -1.88 22.51
C GLY A 185 1.73 -1.14 22.38
N MET A 186 1.15 -1.10 21.18
CA MET A 186 -0.16 -0.52 20.87
C MET A 186 -1.31 -1.56 20.82
N GLY A 187 -1.02 -2.83 21.20
CA GLY A 187 -2.03 -3.90 21.24
C GLY A 187 -2.27 -4.58 19.89
N VAL A 188 -1.44 -4.33 18.86
CA VAL A 188 -1.56 -4.96 17.54
C VAL A 188 -0.58 -6.13 17.42
N PRO A 189 -1.05 -7.36 17.15
CA PRO A 189 -0.19 -8.48 16.82
C PRO A 189 0.66 -8.18 15.58
N ALA A 190 1.95 -8.50 15.66
CA ALA A 190 2.89 -8.14 14.61
C ALA A 190 3.99 -9.17 14.39
N VAL A 191 4.51 -9.23 13.18
CA VAL A 191 5.60 -10.11 12.74
C VAL A 191 6.51 -9.38 11.77
N ALA A 192 7.83 -9.67 11.84
CA ALA A 192 8.80 -9.26 10.83
C ALA A 192 9.06 -10.42 9.87
N VAL A 193 9.31 -10.10 8.61
CA VAL A 193 9.60 -11.05 7.53
C VAL A 193 10.78 -10.55 6.67
N ALA A 194 11.63 -11.48 6.22
CA ALA A 194 12.83 -11.19 5.45
C ALA A 194 12.92 -12.01 4.13
N SER A 195 11.92 -12.85 3.85
CA SER A 195 11.82 -13.62 2.61
C SER A 195 10.42 -13.56 2.01
N ALA A 196 10.31 -13.84 0.71
CA ALA A 196 9.01 -13.88 0.03
C ALA A 196 8.11 -15.00 0.58
N ASP A 197 8.69 -16.12 0.96
CA ASP A 197 7.97 -17.26 1.55
C ASP A 197 7.36 -16.89 2.91
N GLU A 198 8.14 -16.23 3.79
CA GLU A 198 7.65 -15.73 5.08
C GLU A 198 6.57 -14.66 4.87
N PHE A 199 6.77 -13.75 3.91
CA PHE A 199 5.79 -12.70 3.60
C PHE A 199 4.47 -13.28 3.10
N ASN A 200 4.50 -14.24 2.16
CA ASN A 200 3.29 -14.92 1.69
C ASN A 200 2.52 -15.56 2.85
N LYS A 201 3.22 -16.25 3.75
CA LYS A 201 2.59 -16.90 4.92
C LYS A 201 2.01 -15.89 5.90
N ALA A 202 2.78 -14.84 6.24
CA ALA A 202 2.33 -13.81 7.16
C ALA A 202 1.13 -13.05 6.61
N LEU A 203 1.15 -12.71 5.32
CA LEU A 203 0.08 -11.97 4.66
C LEU A 203 -1.20 -12.80 4.55
N ALA A 204 -1.09 -14.08 4.15
CA ALA A 204 -2.23 -14.98 4.12
C ALA A 204 -2.90 -15.14 5.49
N ASN A 205 -2.11 -15.30 6.56
CA ASN A 205 -2.63 -15.39 7.93
C ASN A 205 -3.30 -14.06 8.35
N ALA A 206 -2.65 -12.91 8.10
CA ALA A 206 -3.17 -11.60 8.47
C ALA A 206 -4.48 -11.27 7.74
N VAL A 207 -4.61 -11.67 6.49
CA VAL A 207 -5.85 -11.48 5.71
C VAL A 207 -6.97 -12.39 6.19
N ALA A 208 -6.66 -13.64 6.55
CA ALA A 208 -7.66 -14.61 7.02
C ALA A 208 -8.20 -14.31 8.42
N GLU A 209 -7.41 -13.70 9.29
CA GLU A 209 -7.80 -13.45 10.68
C GLU A 209 -8.49 -12.08 10.83
N PRO A 210 -9.53 -11.96 11.67
CA PRO A 210 -10.14 -10.67 12.00
C PRO A 210 -9.24 -9.83 12.91
N GLY A 211 -9.52 -8.53 12.95
CA GLY A 211 -8.81 -7.55 13.77
C GLY A 211 -7.50 -7.04 13.13
N PRO A 212 -6.81 -6.11 13.82
CA PRO A 212 -5.63 -5.47 13.25
C PRO A 212 -4.40 -6.38 13.32
N ARG A 213 -3.56 -6.28 12.30
CA ARG A 213 -2.27 -6.99 12.21
C ARG A 213 -1.21 -6.06 11.60
N LEU A 214 0.04 -6.23 11.99
CA LEU A 214 1.16 -5.55 11.33
C LEU A 214 2.18 -6.56 10.82
N ILE A 215 2.68 -6.32 9.60
CA ILE A 215 3.79 -7.06 9.00
C ILE A 215 4.89 -6.06 8.67
N GLU A 216 6.06 -6.22 9.31
CA GLU A 216 7.28 -5.50 8.95
C GLU A 216 8.04 -6.27 7.88
N VAL A 217 8.12 -5.70 6.68
CA VAL A 217 8.89 -6.26 5.56
C VAL A 217 10.28 -5.67 5.59
N GLN A 218 11.27 -6.47 5.96
CA GLN A 218 12.68 -6.06 6.06
C GLN A 218 13.35 -6.14 4.68
N MET A 219 13.77 -4.98 4.16
CA MET A 219 14.32 -4.82 2.81
C MET A 219 15.80 -4.47 2.81
#